data_806a192c7356c44c435f0536f98564a2
#
_entry.id   806a192c7356c44c435f0536f98564a2
#
_cell.length_a   1.000
_cell.length_b   1.000
_cell.length_c   1.000
_cell.angle_alpha   90.00
_cell.angle_beta   90.00
_cell.angle_gamma   90.00
#
_symmetry.space_group_name_H-M   'P 1'
#
loop_
_entity.id
_entity.type
_entity.pdbx_description
1 polymer ?
#
loop_
_entity_poly.entity_id
_entity_poly.type
_entity_poly.pdbx_seq_one_letter_code
_entity_poly.pdbx_strand_id
1 'polypeptide(L)' 'MENTDSNVLETQLLIGKQVLEILLDLASDKNKEGAVLPLDMNGRKFTITVEKD' A
#
# COMPACT_ATOMS: atom_id res chain seq x y z
N MET A 1 6.50 18.45 -14.81
CA MET A 1 6.02 18.42 -14.11
C MET A 1 6.64 18.78 -13.02
N GLU A 2 6.59 18.79 -12.15
CA GLU A 2 7.02 19.51 -11.37
C GLU A 2 7.58 19.01 -10.25
N ASN A 3 7.90 19.76 -9.32
CA ASN A 3 8.56 19.37 -8.18
C ASN A 3 7.80 18.47 -7.35
N THR A 4 6.53 18.53 -7.44
CA THR A 4 5.72 17.64 -6.69
C THR A 4 5.86 16.25 -7.16
N ASP A 5 6.40 16.08 -8.31
CA ASP A 5 6.56 14.77 -8.86
C ASP A 5 7.49 13.92 -8.07
N SER A 6 8.53 14.49 -7.48
CA SER A 6 9.45 13.72 -6.70
C SER A 6 8.79 13.11 -5.50
N ASN A 7 7.99 13.88 -4.78
CA ASN A 7 7.30 13.38 -3.61
C ASN A 7 6.24 12.36 -3.99
N VAL A 8 5.55 12.62 -5.08
CA VAL A 8 4.52 11.70 -5.54
C VAL A 8 5.16 10.38 -5.94
N LEU A 9 6.27 10.45 -6.65
CA LEU A 9 6.95 9.25 -7.09
C LEU A 9 7.45 8.44 -5.92
N GLU A 10 8.04 9.08 -4.92
CA GLU A 10 8.51 8.39 -3.75
C GLU A 10 7.36 7.74 -3.01
N THR A 11 6.24 8.44 -2.90
CA THR A 11 5.07 7.90 -2.25
C THR A 11 4.53 6.69 -3.01
N GLN A 12 4.51 6.78 -4.32
CA GLN A 12 4.07 5.67 -5.15
C GLN A 12 4.95 4.44 -4.95
N LEU A 13 6.24 4.64 -4.90
CA LEU A 13 7.16 3.52 -4.72
C LEU A 13 6.98 2.90 -3.34
N LEU A 14 6.81 3.71 -2.33
CA LEU A 14 6.64 3.21 -0.99
C LEU A 14 5.33 2.45 -0.84
N ILE A 15 4.24 3.02 -1.32
CA ILE A 15 2.95 2.37 -1.24
C ILE A 15 2.96 1.10 -2.09
N GLY A 16 3.53 1.17 -3.27
CA GLY A 16 3.62 0.00 -4.13
C GLY A 16 4.39 -1.13 -3.49
N LYS A 17 5.49 -0.79 -2.83
CA LYS A 17 6.29 -1.79 -2.14
C LYS A 17 5.48 -2.45 -1.02
N GLN A 18 4.76 -1.65 -0.25
CA GLN A 18 3.98 -2.19 0.85
C GLN A 18 2.83 -3.04 0.35
N VAL A 19 2.17 -2.61 -0.71
CA VAL A 19 1.09 -3.39 -1.30
C VAL A 19 1.63 -4.71 -1.83
N LEU A 20 2.78 -4.67 -2.49
CA LEU A 20 3.37 -5.88 -3.01
C LEU A 20 3.73 -6.85 -1.89
N GLU A 21 4.27 -6.34 -0.80
CA GLU A 21 4.60 -7.18 0.35
C GLU A 21 3.35 -7.82 0.93
N ILE A 22 2.26 -7.09 0.98
CA ILE A 22 1.00 -7.63 1.46
C ILE A 22 0.51 -8.74 0.53
N LEU A 23 0.60 -8.52 -0.78
CA LEU A 23 0.16 -9.52 -1.73
C LEU A 23 0.98 -10.80 -1.63
N LEU A 24 2.30 -10.65 -1.46
CA LEU A 24 3.16 -11.81 -1.31
C LEU A 24 2.85 -12.56 -0.02
N ASP A 25 2.59 -11.82 1.05
CA ASP A 25 2.26 -12.42 2.31
C ASP A 25 0.94 -13.19 2.22
N LEU A 26 -0.06 -12.60 1.59
CA LEU A 26 -1.35 -13.26 1.41
C LEU A 26 -1.22 -14.49 0.53
N ALA A 27 -0.38 -14.40 -0.48
CA ALA A 27 -0.19 -15.54 -1.38
C ALA A 27 0.53 -16.68 -0.68
N SER A 28 1.39 -16.35 0.28
CA SER A 28 2.18 -17.36 0.97
C SER A 28 1.43 -17.98 2.15
N ASP A 29 0.50 -17.26 2.73
CA ASP A 29 -0.16 -17.73 3.93
C ASP A 29 -1.61 -18.09 3.60
N LYS A 30 -1.91 -19.36 3.62
CA LYS A 30 -3.23 -19.84 3.28
C LYS A 30 -4.29 -19.43 4.27
N ASN A 31 -3.88 -19.11 5.48
CA ASN A 31 -4.81 -18.76 6.52
C ASN A 31 -5.22 -17.29 6.51
N LYS A 32 -4.47 -16.47 5.79
CA LYS A 32 -4.80 -15.07 5.70
C LYS A 32 -5.73 -14.83 4.53
N GLU A 33 -6.77 -14.06 4.77
CA GLU A 33 -7.73 -13.75 3.72
C GLU A 33 -7.68 -12.31 3.29
N GLY A 34 -7.03 -11.46 4.03
CA GLY A 34 -6.94 -10.07 3.68
C GLY A 34 -6.01 -9.31 4.59
N ALA A 35 -5.80 -8.07 4.25
CA ALA A 35 -4.96 -7.18 5.04
C ALA A 35 -5.41 -5.75 4.85
N VAL A 36 -5.07 -4.91 5.81
CA VAL A 36 -5.43 -3.50 5.79
C VAL A 36 -4.14 -2.70 5.89
N LEU A 37 -4.00 -1.73 5.01
CA LEU A 37 -2.84 -0.85 5.01
C LEU A 37 -3.30 0.57 5.31
N PRO A 38 -3.03 1.08 6.50
CA PRO A 38 -3.40 2.45 6.82
C PRO A 38 -2.35 3.40 6.26
N LEU A 39 -2.79 4.51 5.73
CA LEU A 39 -1.92 5.53 5.17
C LEU A 39 -2.27 6.87 5.75
N ASP A 40 -1.27 7.70 5.93
CA ASP A 40 -1.48 9.05 6.40
C ASP A 40 -0.79 9.98 5.42
N MET A 41 -1.56 10.82 4.74
CA MET A 41 -1.01 11.76 3.76
C MET A 41 -1.60 13.12 4.02
N ASN A 42 -0.72 14.08 4.22
CA ASN A 42 -1.11 15.48 4.40
C ASN A 42 -2.15 15.65 5.51
N GLY A 43 -1.99 14.93 6.59
CA GLY A 43 -2.90 15.01 7.71
C GLY A 43 -4.21 14.29 7.51
N ARG A 44 -4.38 13.62 6.37
CA ARG A 44 -5.57 12.84 6.10
C ARG A 44 -5.23 11.37 6.16
N LYS A 45 -6.14 10.61 6.71
CA LYS A 45 -5.92 9.17 6.86
C LYS A 45 -6.73 8.41 5.84
N PHE A 46 -6.07 7.46 5.22
CA PHE A 46 -6.70 6.61 4.23
C PHE A 46 -6.43 5.16 4.60
N THR A 47 -7.25 4.28 4.09
CA THR A 47 -7.07 2.86 4.35
C THR A 47 -7.20 2.11 3.03
N ILE A 48 -6.24 1.26 2.74
CA ILE A 48 -6.31 0.37 1.59
C ILE A 48 -6.59 -1.01 2.11
N THR A 49 -7.65 -1.63 1.61
CA THR A 49 -8.01 -2.99 2.02
C THR A 49 -7.74 -3.94 0.86
N VAL A 50 -7.03 -5.01 1.16
CA VAL A 50 -6.71 -6.04 0.17
C VAL A 50 -7.42 -7.30 0.61
N GLU A 51 -8.20 -7.91 -0.28
CA GLU A 51 -8.91 -9.11 0.03
C GLU A 51 -8.54 -10.21 -0.94
N LYS A 52 -8.44 -11.41 -0.40
CA LYS A 52 -8.08 -12.58 -1.20
C LYS A 52 -9.36 -13.33 -1.54
N ASP A 53 -9.48 -13.76 -2.75
CA ASP A 53 -10.65 -14.52 -3.16
C ASP A 53 -10.62 -15.97 -2.72
#